data_7d79288bf921371b87b4aa851dc8ba22
#
_entry.id   7d79288bf921371b87b4aa851dc8ba22
#
_cell.length_a   1.000
_cell.length_b   1.000
_cell.length_c   1.000
_cell.angle_alpha   90.00
_cell.angle_beta   90.00
_cell.angle_gamma   90.00
#
_symmetry.space_group_name_H-M   'P 1'
#
loop_
_entity.id
_entity.type
_entity.pdbx_description
1 polymer ?
#
loop_
_entity_poly.entity_id
_entity_poly.type
_entity_poly.pdbx_seq_one_letter_code
_entity_poly.pdbx_strand_id
1 'polypeptide(L)'
;PVGMEMFSADDDDQWKIITDAIDVSDYYVLIVGHRYGSLTNKGISYTEKEFNYAKSKKIPIISFIRHRDVPVSNSDRESVVASAKKLEKFIEKAKNGKMCSFWKDTSDLERQIAIALPKAFAKHQGIGWVRGNTNSDNIAEEIAKLSDENRKIREKLAEYESKAQIRSPNLTLSINP
;
A
#
# COMPACT_ATOMS: atom_id res chain seq x y z
N PRO A 1 1.46 -14.07 2.11
CA PRO A 1 2.08 -13.43 0.94
C PRO A 1 1.26 -13.73 -0.30
N VAL A 2 1.02 -12.71 -1.10
CA VAL A 2 0.33 -12.84 -2.39
C VAL A 2 1.42 -12.85 -3.46
N GLY A 3 1.51 -13.94 -4.24
CA GLY A 3 2.46 -14.09 -5.34
C GLY A 3 1.82 -13.74 -6.68
N MET A 4 2.59 -13.16 -7.58
CA MET A 4 2.15 -12.71 -8.90
C MET A 4 1.77 -13.85 -9.84
N GLU A 5 2.18 -15.09 -9.54
CA GLU A 5 1.92 -16.27 -10.38
C GLU A 5 0.45 -16.69 -10.42
N MET A 6 -0.40 -16.09 -9.61
CA MET A 6 -1.82 -16.44 -9.48
C MET A 6 -2.75 -15.65 -10.43
N PHE A 7 -2.22 -14.73 -11.25
CA PHE A 7 -3.05 -13.77 -11.98
C PHE A 7 -2.98 -13.93 -13.49
N SER A 8 -4.15 -13.79 -14.13
CA SER A 8 -4.37 -13.89 -15.57
C SER A 8 -3.99 -12.62 -16.33
N ALA A 9 -3.82 -12.73 -17.62
CA ALA A 9 -3.03 -11.94 -18.55
C ALA A 9 -3.54 -10.55 -18.98
N ASP A 10 -4.36 -9.83 -18.21
CA ASP A 10 -4.75 -8.47 -18.56
C ASP A 10 -4.03 -7.44 -17.65
N ASP A 11 -3.23 -6.55 -18.25
CA ASP A 11 -2.30 -5.65 -17.57
C ASP A 11 -2.99 -4.70 -16.57
N ASP A 12 -4.19 -4.21 -16.89
CA ASP A 12 -4.90 -3.24 -16.06
C ASP A 12 -5.60 -3.92 -14.87
N ASP A 13 -6.21 -5.07 -15.09
CA ASP A 13 -6.81 -5.87 -14.02
C ASP A 13 -5.75 -6.41 -13.06
N GLN A 14 -4.62 -6.87 -13.58
CA GLN A 14 -3.49 -7.32 -12.79
C GLN A 14 -2.93 -6.20 -11.92
N TRP A 15 -2.76 -5.02 -12.46
CA TRP A 15 -2.29 -3.86 -11.69
C TRP A 15 -3.24 -3.47 -10.58
N LYS A 16 -4.54 -3.51 -10.81
CA LYS A 16 -5.54 -3.24 -9.79
C LYS A 16 -5.45 -4.22 -8.64
N ILE A 17 -5.36 -5.53 -8.92
CA ILE A 17 -5.21 -6.56 -7.89
C ILE A 17 -3.95 -6.33 -7.04
N ILE A 18 -2.83 -5.96 -7.67
CA ILE A 18 -1.59 -5.64 -6.97
C ILE A 18 -1.77 -4.42 -6.06
N THR A 19 -2.38 -3.36 -6.56
CA THR A 19 -2.61 -2.15 -5.75
C THR A 19 -3.56 -2.40 -4.59
N ASP A 20 -4.63 -3.19 -4.79
CA ASP A 20 -5.56 -3.56 -3.75
C ASP A 20 -4.85 -4.41 -2.65
N ALA A 21 -3.95 -5.33 -3.05
CA ALA A 21 -3.15 -6.09 -2.11
C ALA A 21 -2.15 -5.22 -1.34
N ILE A 22 -1.53 -4.25 -1.99
CA ILE A 22 -0.63 -3.30 -1.33
C ILE A 22 -1.40 -2.40 -0.36
N ASP A 23 -2.57 -1.92 -0.74
CA ASP A 23 -3.38 -0.99 0.06
C ASP A 23 -3.86 -1.59 1.40
N VAL A 24 -4.04 -2.92 1.46
CA VAL A 24 -4.40 -3.64 2.69
C VAL A 24 -3.19 -4.21 3.43
N SER A 25 -1.97 -3.94 2.97
CA SER A 25 -0.74 -4.47 3.57
C SER A 25 -0.13 -3.49 4.56
N ASP A 26 0.27 -3.98 5.73
CA ASP A 26 0.98 -3.19 6.74
C ASP A 26 2.45 -2.93 6.37
N TYR A 27 3.04 -3.79 5.53
CA TYR A 27 4.44 -3.74 5.11
C TYR A 27 4.59 -4.16 3.66
N TYR A 28 5.53 -3.54 2.97
CA TYR A 28 5.96 -3.97 1.64
C TYR A 28 7.39 -4.54 1.72
N VAL A 29 7.56 -5.80 1.35
CA VAL A 29 8.88 -6.47 1.32
C VAL A 29 9.38 -6.46 -0.12
N LEU A 30 10.50 -5.77 -0.34
CA LEU A 30 11.19 -5.69 -1.62
C LEU A 30 12.40 -6.62 -1.66
N ILE A 31 12.43 -7.54 -2.60
CA ILE A 31 13.59 -8.40 -2.87
C ILE A 31 14.13 -8.07 -4.27
N VAL A 32 15.39 -7.61 -4.34
CA VAL A 32 16.04 -7.25 -5.61
C VAL A 32 17.21 -8.19 -5.88
N GLY A 33 17.17 -8.86 -7.02
CA GLY A 33 18.24 -9.71 -7.54
C GLY A 33 19.14 -8.97 -8.56
N HIS A 34 19.63 -9.72 -9.57
CA HIS A 34 20.48 -9.18 -10.63
C HIS A 34 19.71 -8.81 -11.91
N ARG A 35 18.39 -8.93 -11.93
CA ARG A 35 17.53 -8.57 -13.07
C ARG A 35 16.63 -7.42 -12.70
N TYR A 36 16.36 -6.55 -13.67
CA TYR A 36 15.40 -5.44 -13.47
C TYR A 36 13.94 -5.92 -13.49
N GLY A 37 13.72 -7.05 -14.17
CA GLY A 37 12.41 -7.66 -14.33
C GLY A 37 11.64 -7.16 -15.54
N SER A 38 10.42 -7.67 -15.70
CA SER A 38 9.53 -7.35 -16.82
C SER A 38 9.16 -5.87 -16.84
N LEU A 39 9.14 -5.28 -18.04
CA LEU A 39 8.85 -3.85 -18.20
C LEU A 39 7.36 -3.63 -18.45
N THR A 40 6.84 -2.58 -17.88
CA THR A 40 5.55 -2.00 -18.22
C THR A 40 5.61 -1.25 -19.55
N ASN A 41 4.46 -0.89 -20.12
CA ASN A 41 4.36 -0.05 -21.34
C ASN A 41 5.06 1.31 -21.19
N LYS A 42 5.29 1.78 -19.94
CA LYS A 42 6.04 3.00 -19.62
C LYS A 42 7.56 2.77 -19.47
N GLY A 43 8.02 1.54 -19.69
CA GLY A 43 9.44 1.17 -19.66
C GLY A 43 10.08 1.14 -18.27
N ILE A 44 9.29 1.10 -17.19
CA ILE A 44 9.76 0.77 -15.83
C ILE A 44 9.40 -0.68 -15.50
N SER A 45 10.13 -1.33 -14.60
CA SER A 45 9.78 -2.69 -14.19
C SER A 45 8.53 -2.68 -13.30
N TYR A 46 7.78 -3.80 -13.32
CA TYR A 46 6.64 -3.97 -12.42
C TYR A 46 7.08 -3.85 -10.96
N THR A 47 8.20 -4.43 -10.59
CA THR A 47 8.75 -4.33 -9.24
C THR A 47 9.05 -2.88 -8.83
N GLU A 48 9.60 -2.07 -9.73
CA GLU A 48 9.81 -0.65 -9.44
C GLU A 48 8.48 0.12 -9.38
N LYS A 49 7.50 -0.23 -10.21
CA LYS A 49 6.16 0.36 -10.20
C LYS A 49 5.46 0.08 -8.86
N GLU A 50 5.50 -1.15 -8.35
CA GLU A 50 4.98 -1.56 -7.05
C GLU A 50 5.67 -0.83 -5.90
N PHE A 51 7.00 -0.80 -5.89
CA PHE A 51 7.79 -0.06 -4.92
C PHE A 51 7.39 1.42 -4.86
N ASN A 52 7.24 2.06 -6.02
CA ASN A 52 6.82 3.46 -6.09
C ASN A 52 5.41 3.65 -5.54
N TYR A 53 4.51 2.71 -5.80
CA TYR A 53 3.15 2.74 -5.29
C TYR A 53 3.13 2.59 -3.75
N ALA A 54 3.78 1.56 -3.21
CA ALA A 54 3.90 1.36 -1.77
C ALA A 54 4.51 2.60 -1.07
N LYS A 55 5.54 3.20 -1.68
CA LYS A 55 6.15 4.44 -1.20
C LYS A 55 5.17 5.62 -1.20
N SER A 56 4.35 5.76 -2.25
CA SER A 56 3.34 6.83 -2.34
C SER A 56 2.26 6.69 -1.26
N LYS A 57 1.92 5.45 -0.88
CA LYS A 57 0.98 5.13 0.20
C LYS A 57 1.62 5.23 1.59
N LYS A 58 2.92 5.53 1.68
CA LYS A 58 3.68 5.61 2.94
C LYS A 58 3.74 4.28 3.72
N ILE A 59 3.54 3.16 3.04
CA ILE A 59 3.68 1.84 3.63
C ILE A 59 5.15 1.61 3.99
N PRO A 60 5.49 1.10 5.17
CA PRO A 60 6.85 0.75 5.55
C PRO A 60 7.46 -0.26 4.57
N ILE A 61 8.59 0.09 3.95
CA ILE A 61 9.28 -0.74 2.96
C ILE A 61 10.51 -1.37 3.60
N ILE A 62 10.63 -2.69 3.47
CA ILE A 62 11.79 -3.48 3.91
C ILE A 62 12.47 -4.01 2.66
N SER A 63 13.68 -3.53 2.36
CA SER A 63 14.39 -3.86 1.13
C SER A 63 15.50 -4.86 1.38
N PHE A 64 15.55 -5.93 0.58
CA PHE A 64 16.60 -6.93 0.55
C PHE A 64 17.26 -6.92 -0.83
N ILE A 65 18.49 -6.43 -0.91
CA ILE A 65 19.21 -6.25 -2.16
C ILE A 65 20.33 -7.27 -2.25
N ARG A 66 20.39 -8.04 -3.35
CA ARG A 66 21.48 -8.98 -3.58
C ARG A 66 22.79 -8.24 -3.79
N HIS A 67 23.86 -8.69 -3.15
CA HIS A 67 25.21 -8.17 -3.38
C HIS A 67 25.59 -8.27 -4.85
N ARG A 68 26.12 -7.19 -5.42
CA ARG A 68 26.42 -7.12 -6.87
C ARG A 68 27.64 -7.94 -7.29
N ASP A 69 28.53 -8.21 -6.36
CA ASP A 69 29.77 -8.99 -6.50
C ASP A 69 29.55 -10.49 -6.39
N VAL A 70 28.34 -10.94 -6.00
CA VAL A 70 28.03 -12.37 -5.97
C VAL A 70 27.96 -12.89 -7.40
N PRO A 71 28.73 -13.94 -7.74
CA PRO A 71 28.64 -14.57 -9.05
C PRO A 71 27.23 -15.12 -9.29
N VAL A 72 26.71 -14.86 -10.47
CA VAL A 72 25.41 -15.40 -10.94
C VAL A 72 25.57 -15.92 -12.35
N SER A 73 24.73 -16.88 -12.71
CA SER A 73 24.69 -17.40 -14.07
C SER A 73 24.31 -16.28 -15.06
N ASN A 74 24.66 -16.43 -16.32
CA ASN A 74 24.29 -15.45 -17.35
C ASN A 74 22.75 -15.35 -17.50
N SER A 75 22.02 -16.42 -17.24
CA SER A 75 20.56 -16.44 -17.23
C SER A 75 19.95 -15.57 -16.13
N ASP A 76 20.63 -15.42 -15.01
CA ASP A 76 20.15 -14.69 -13.83
C ASP A 76 20.60 -13.22 -13.81
N ARG A 77 21.42 -12.85 -14.77
CA ARG A 77 21.93 -11.47 -14.92
C ARG A 77 21.10 -10.69 -15.93
N GLU A 78 20.97 -9.40 -15.69
CA GLU A 78 20.38 -8.51 -16.68
C GLU A 78 21.28 -8.42 -17.91
N SER A 79 20.77 -8.86 -19.07
CA SER A 79 21.49 -8.89 -20.32
C SER A 79 21.37 -7.59 -21.14
N VAL A 80 20.27 -6.86 -20.93
CA VAL A 80 19.99 -5.62 -21.65
C VAL A 80 20.64 -4.44 -20.93
N VAL A 81 21.59 -3.78 -21.59
CA VAL A 81 22.36 -2.66 -21.01
C VAL A 81 21.46 -1.54 -20.47
N ALA A 82 20.39 -1.21 -21.19
CA ALA A 82 19.44 -0.19 -20.75
C ALA A 82 18.73 -0.59 -19.46
N SER A 83 18.32 -1.85 -19.32
CA SER A 83 17.67 -2.40 -18.12
C SER A 83 18.67 -2.50 -16.96
N ALA A 84 19.93 -2.86 -17.24
CA ALA A 84 20.98 -2.87 -16.22
C ALA A 84 21.19 -1.48 -15.59
N LYS A 85 21.23 -0.42 -16.42
CA LYS A 85 21.31 0.96 -15.91
C LYS A 85 20.08 1.37 -15.09
N LYS A 86 18.88 0.90 -15.48
CA LYS A 86 17.65 1.15 -14.71
C LYS A 86 17.69 0.40 -13.38
N LEU A 87 18.16 -0.85 -13.36
CA LEU A 87 18.33 -1.63 -12.15
C LEU A 87 19.25 -0.92 -11.15
N GLU A 88 20.39 -0.42 -11.57
CA GLU A 88 21.30 0.31 -10.67
C GLU A 88 20.64 1.56 -10.07
N LYS A 89 19.92 2.35 -10.88
CA LYS A 89 19.18 3.51 -10.39
C LYS A 89 18.07 3.09 -9.40
N PHE A 90 17.38 1.98 -9.68
CA PHE A 90 16.37 1.46 -8.78
C PHE A 90 16.96 0.97 -7.45
N ILE A 91 18.10 0.28 -7.49
CA ILE A 91 18.84 -0.14 -6.30
C ILE A 91 19.23 1.07 -5.43
N GLU A 92 19.78 2.13 -6.03
CA GLU A 92 20.10 3.35 -5.28
C GLU A 92 18.86 3.98 -4.63
N LYS A 93 17.74 3.97 -5.33
CA LYS A 93 16.46 4.45 -4.81
C LYS A 93 15.95 3.60 -3.63
N ALA A 94 16.12 2.28 -3.72
CA ALA A 94 15.73 1.33 -2.67
C ALA A 94 16.64 1.42 -1.44
N LYS A 95 17.94 1.65 -1.62
CA LYS A 95 18.93 1.87 -0.55
C LYS A 95 18.62 3.10 0.32
N ASN A 96 18.02 4.13 -0.26
CA ASN A 96 17.62 5.33 0.48
C ASN A 96 16.46 5.10 1.47
N GLY A 97 15.91 3.87 1.53
CA GLY A 97 14.96 3.43 2.53
C GLY A 97 15.62 3.19 3.89
N LYS A 98 14.88 3.42 4.98
CA LYS A 98 15.38 3.25 6.36
C LYS A 98 15.62 1.80 6.77
N MET A 99 15.08 0.82 6.03
CA MET A 99 15.19 -0.62 6.29
C MET A 99 15.70 -1.31 5.03
N CYS A 100 17.02 -1.39 4.88
CA CYS A 100 17.66 -2.04 3.76
C CYS A 100 18.74 -2.99 4.27
N SER A 101 18.74 -4.22 3.78
CA SER A 101 19.74 -5.26 4.05
C SER A 101 20.26 -5.84 2.75
N PHE A 102 21.51 -6.33 2.79
CA PHE A 102 22.13 -6.98 1.63
C PHE A 102 22.24 -8.48 1.87
N TRP A 103 22.03 -9.27 0.82
CA TRP A 103 22.07 -10.72 0.89
C TRP A 103 22.95 -11.32 -0.24
N LYS A 104 23.52 -12.50 0.00
CA LYS A 104 24.42 -13.19 -0.92
C LYS A 104 23.78 -14.41 -1.56
N ASP A 105 23.13 -15.22 -0.77
CA ASP A 105 22.47 -16.47 -1.15
C ASP A 105 21.14 -16.62 -0.42
N THR A 106 20.39 -17.66 -0.74
CA THR A 106 19.05 -17.90 -0.17
C THR A 106 19.08 -18.03 1.35
N SER A 107 20.05 -18.73 1.90
CA SER A 107 20.18 -18.91 3.37
C SER A 107 20.47 -17.59 4.08
N ASP A 108 21.32 -16.74 3.46
CA ASP A 108 21.57 -15.39 3.99
C ASP A 108 20.32 -14.51 3.88
N LEU A 109 19.56 -14.60 2.77
CA LEU A 109 18.29 -13.89 2.63
C LEU A 109 17.28 -14.30 3.70
N GLU A 110 17.10 -15.60 3.94
CA GLU A 110 16.24 -16.15 4.99
C GLU A 110 16.62 -15.58 6.36
N ARG A 111 17.91 -15.60 6.68
CA ARG A 111 18.44 -15.05 7.94
C ARG A 111 18.17 -13.55 8.05
N GLN A 112 18.40 -12.78 6.98
CA GLN A 112 18.15 -11.34 6.96
C GLN A 112 16.66 -11.02 7.15
N ILE A 113 15.77 -11.79 6.52
CA ILE A 113 14.32 -11.65 6.68
C ILE A 113 13.91 -11.95 8.12
N ALA A 114 14.39 -13.07 8.69
CA ALA A 114 14.08 -13.47 10.06
C ALA A 114 14.50 -12.41 11.10
N ILE A 115 15.57 -11.65 10.83
CA ILE A 115 16.03 -10.57 11.70
C ILE A 115 15.26 -9.26 11.45
N ALA A 116 14.98 -8.93 10.20
CA ALA A 116 14.42 -7.62 9.82
C ALA A 116 12.92 -7.51 10.12
N LEU A 117 12.13 -8.57 9.88
CA LEU A 117 10.69 -8.53 10.07
C LEU A 117 10.28 -8.26 11.53
N PRO A 118 10.80 -8.98 12.55
CA PRO A 118 10.45 -8.68 13.94
C PRO A 118 10.83 -7.25 14.36
N LYS A 119 11.96 -6.73 13.86
CA LYS A 119 12.38 -5.35 14.12
C LYS A 119 11.44 -4.34 13.47
N ALA A 120 10.98 -4.63 12.25
CA ALA A 120 10.02 -3.79 11.55
C ALA A 120 8.68 -3.78 12.28
N PHE A 121 8.18 -4.93 12.74
CA PHE A 121 6.93 -5.07 13.48
C PHE A 121 6.99 -4.34 14.83
N ALA A 122 8.11 -4.39 15.53
CA ALA A 122 8.29 -3.66 16.78
C ALA A 122 8.33 -2.14 16.58
N LYS A 123 8.83 -1.68 15.42
CA LYS A 123 9.00 -0.25 15.12
C LYS A 123 7.77 0.39 14.51
N HIS A 124 7.06 -0.34 13.67
CA HIS A 124 5.86 0.10 12.98
C HIS A 124 4.76 -0.91 13.28
N GLN A 125 3.91 -0.59 14.23
CA GLN A 125 2.77 -1.44 14.54
C GLN A 125 1.73 -1.29 13.43
N GLY A 126 1.55 -2.34 12.63
CA GLY A 126 0.46 -2.46 11.67
C GLY A 126 -0.83 -2.88 12.38
N ILE A 127 -1.97 -2.69 11.72
CA ILE A 127 -3.28 -3.16 12.22
C ILE A 127 -3.31 -4.69 12.24
N GLY A 128 -2.62 -5.32 11.28
CA GLY A 128 -2.56 -6.76 11.12
C GLY A 128 -3.90 -7.40 10.72
N TRP A 129 -3.88 -8.69 10.47
CA TRP A 129 -5.09 -9.48 10.24
C TRP A 129 -5.63 -9.96 11.59
N VAL A 130 -6.71 -9.35 12.06
CA VAL A 130 -7.42 -9.82 13.26
C VAL A 130 -8.42 -10.88 12.82
N ARG A 131 -8.43 -12.05 13.47
CA ARG A 131 -9.48 -13.05 13.23
C ARG A 131 -10.83 -12.43 13.60
N GLY A 132 -11.76 -12.41 12.63
CA GLY A 132 -13.06 -11.77 12.76
C GLY A 132 -13.94 -12.25 13.93
N ASN A 133 -13.56 -13.35 14.60
CA ASN A 133 -14.32 -13.90 15.72
C ASN A 133 -14.01 -13.27 17.10
N THR A 134 -13.00 -12.41 17.21
CA THR A 134 -12.63 -11.83 18.51
C THR A 134 -13.21 -10.45 18.77
N ASN A 135 -13.75 -9.77 17.74
CA ASN A 135 -14.24 -8.40 17.87
C ASN A 135 -15.64 -8.15 17.25
N SER A 136 -16.36 -9.21 16.79
CA SER A 136 -17.66 -9.02 16.16
C SER A 136 -18.68 -8.35 17.10
N ASP A 137 -18.65 -8.70 18.38
CA ASP A 137 -19.59 -8.16 19.37
C ASP A 137 -19.26 -6.69 19.69
N ASN A 138 -17.99 -6.36 19.87
CA ASN A 138 -17.55 -4.98 20.10
C ASN A 138 -17.77 -4.08 18.87
N ILE A 139 -17.52 -4.60 17.65
CA ILE A 139 -17.76 -3.85 16.41
C ILE A 139 -19.26 -3.64 16.18
N ALA A 140 -20.09 -4.66 16.45
CA ALA A 140 -21.53 -4.55 16.36
C ALA A 140 -22.11 -3.52 17.35
N GLU A 141 -21.61 -3.50 18.59
CA GLU A 141 -21.96 -2.49 19.58
C GLU A 141 -21.53 -1.07 19.18
N GLU A 142 -20.31 -0.93 18.65
CA GLU A 142 -19.78 0.36 18.17
C GLU A 142 -20.60 0.89 16.99
N ILE A 143 -20.90 0.02 16.01
CA ILE A 143 -21.78 0.36 14.87
C ILE A 143 -23.16 0.76 15.35
N ALA A 144 -23.74 0.04 16.34
CA ALA A 144 -25.04 0.38 16.91
C ALA A 144 -25.01 1.75 17.60
N LYS A 145 -23.97 2.05 18.39
CA LYS A 145 -23.78 3.36 19.04
C LYS A 145 -23.64 4.49 18.02
N LEU A 146 -22.76 4.33 17.03
CA LEU A 146 -22.56 5.33 15.98
C LEU A 146 -23.82 5.54 15.13
N SER A 147 -24.61 4.50 14.90
CA SER A 147 -25.88 4.61 14.18
C SER A 147 -26.92 5.39 14.99
N ASP A 148 -27.01 5.16 16.31
CA ASP A 148 -27.91 5.89 17.20
C ASP A 148 -27.50 7.37 17.36
N GLU A 149 -26.21 7.64 17.46
CA GLU A 149 -25.68 9.01 17.47
C GLU A 149 -25.97 9.76 16.16
N ASN A 150 -25.76 9.13 15.02
CA ASN A 150 -26.09 9.71 13.72
C ASN A 150 -27.59 10.01 13.59
N ARG A 151 -28.47 9.13 14.10
CA ARG A 151 -29.91 9.36 14.13
C ARG A 151 -30.24 10.59 14.96
N LYS A 152 -29.72 10.70 16.19
CA LYS A 152 -29.93 11.85 17.09
C LYS A 152 -29.44 13.17 16.50
N ILE A 153 -28.29 13.14 15.80
CA ILE A 153 -27.74 14.33 15.12
C ILE A 153 -28.66 14.76 13.99
N ARG A 154 -29.16 13.83 13.17
CA ARG A 154 -30.09 14.14 12.07
C ARG A 154 -31.43 14.69 12.61
N GLU A 155 -31.96 14.15 13.68
CA GLU A 155 -33.18 14.66 14.32
C GLU A 155 -33.00 16.10 14.83
N LYS A 156 -31.86 16.40 15.49
CA LYS A 156 -31.52 17.76 15.91
C LYS A 156 -31.33 18.70 14.72
N LEU A 157 -30.67 18.26 13.65
CA LEU A 157 -30.47 19.05 12.47
C LEU A 157 -31.82 19.45 11.82
N ALA A 158 -32.71 18.48 11.66
CA ALA A 158 -34.06 18.72 11.14
C ALA A 158 -34.85 19.70 12.03
N GLU A 159 -34.70 19.61 13.35
CA GLU A 159 -35.33 20.57 14.28
C GLU A 159 -34.77 21.98 14.13
N TYR A 160 -33.45 22.13 13.96
CA TYR A 160 -32.81 23.45 13.70
C TYR A 160 -33.23 24.03 12.36
N GLU A 161 -33.26 23.21 11.31
CA GLU A 161 -33.70 23.63 9.96
C GLU A 161 -35.16 24.08 9.97
N SER A 162 -36.06 23.36 10.66
CA SER A 162 -37.46 23.78 10.78
C SER A 162 -37.61 25.10 11.53
N LYS A 163 -36.84 25.30 12.61
CA LYS A 163 -36.82 26.56 13.38
C LYS A 163 -36.22 27.71 12.57
N ALA A 164 -35.24 27.45 11.70
CA ALA A 164 -34.64 28.45 10.81
C ALA A 164 -35.63 28.89 9.72
N GLN A 165 -36.40 27.95 9.14
CA GLN A 165 -37.43 28.28 8.14
C GLN A 165 -38.57 29.13 8.72
N ILE A 166 -38.94 28.92 9.99
CA ILE A 166 -40.01 29.73 10.67
C ILE A 166 -39.48 31.16 10.96
N ARG A 167 -38.14 31.38 11.04
CA ARG A 167 -37.51 32.68 11.30
C ARG A 167 -37.25 33.52 10.06
N SER A 168 -37.46 33.04 8.85
CA SER A 168 -37.35 33.78 7.61
C SER A 168 -38.75 34.13 7.09
N PRO A 169 -39.39 35.24 7.50
CA PRO A 169 -40.63 35.69 6.85
C PRO A 169 -40.27 36.18 5.45
N ASN A 170 -41.06 35.74 4.47
CA ASN A 170 -41.00 36.10 3.08
C ASN A 170 -40.84 37.63 2.90
N LEU A 171 -39.66 38.08 2.51
CA LEU A 171 -39.46 39.41 1.90
C LEU A 171 -39.84 39.30 0.42
N THR A 172 -41.12 39.26 0.14
CA THR A 172 -41.64 39.58 -1.22
C THR A 172 -41.52 41.09 -1.42
N LEU A 173 -40.44 41.52 -2.06
CA LEU A 173 -40.37 42.84 -2.70
C LEU A 173 -41.35 42.83 -3.87
N SER A 174 -42.53 43.39 -3.67
CA SER A 174 -43.40 43.79 -4.76
C SER A 174 -42.79 45.03 -5.44
N ILE A 175 -42.17 44.82 -6.61
CA ILE A 175 -41.86 45.90 -7.52
C ILE A 175 -43.11 46.05 -8.38
N ASN A 176 -43.87 47.12 -8.14
CA ASN A 176 -44.93 47.59 -9.04
C ASN A 176 -44.33 48.66 -9.97
N PRO A 177 -44.80 48.74 -11.24
CA PRO A 177 -44.22 49.50 -12.34
C PRO A 177 -44.41 51.02 -12.22
#